data_ae741e9dcecb71035474736e65e6f1d3
#
_entry.id   ae741e9dcecb71035474736e65e6f1d3
#
_cell.length_a   1.000
_cell.length_b   1.000
_cell.length_c   1.000
_cell.angle_alpha   90.00
_cell.angle_beta   90.00
_cell.angle_gamma   90.00
#
_symmetry.space_group_name_H-M   'P 1'
#
loop_
_entity.id
_entity.type
_entity.pdbx_description
1 polymer ?
#
loop_
_entity_poly.entity_id
_entity_poly.type
_entity_poly.pdbx_seq_one_letter_code
_entity_poly.pdbx_strand_id
1 'polypeptide(L)'
;VDLPLCGTVIRTQWGATSDIGPVRSSNQDSWLAQDPLFAVADGMGGNAEGELASTTALEVLSNALSPEALDAIDPNPAELVGAIRAAAEAVASLGEKEDPAAPGTTLCGTLTIDQDGPQWLTFNIGDSRAYLIADGSILQLTTDHSAVQEAKEFAKRTGAELVLPPSNVITRALGAAMPELPQADYVLTPMREGDVVVLCSD
;
A
#
# COMPACT_ATOMS: atom_id res chain seq x y z
N VAL A 1 12.61 11.57 -13.03
CA VAL A 1 13.33 10.45 -13.66
C VAL A 1 12.67 10.19 -15.00
N ASP A 2 13.44 9.86 -16.01
CA ASP A 2 12.96 9.55 -17.34
C ASP A 2 12.89 8.02 -17.47
N LEU A 3 11.68 7.45 -17.53
CA LEU A 3 11.48 6.02 -17.75
C LEU A 3 11.26 5.75 -19.23
N PRO A 4 12.12 4.98 -19.92
CA PRO A 4 11.85 4.53 -21.28
C PRO A 4 10.85 3.37 -21.23
N LEU A 5 9.57 3.64 -21.50
CA LEU A 5 8.53 2.64 -21.61
C LEU A 5 8.04 2.59 -23.08
N CYS A 6 8.20 1.44 -23.71
CA CYS A 6 7.73 1.18 -25.10
C CYS A 6 8.02 2.29 -26.13
N GLY A 7 9.21 2.93 -26.03
CA GLY A 7 9.59 4.04 -26.90
C GLY A 7 9.04 5.41 -26.50
N THR A 8 8.30 5.51 -25.42
CA THR A 8 7.85 6.75 -24.80
C THR A 8 8.65 7.00 -23.53
N VAL A 9 9.17 8.22 -23.37
CA VAL A 9 9.84 8.65 -22.12
C VAL A 9 8.79 9.25 -21.21
N ILE A 10 8.57 8.61 -20.05
CA ILE A 10 7.71 9.17 -19.01
C ILE A 10 8.59 9.89 -18.01
N ARG A 11 8.23 11.11 -17.70
CA ARG A 11 8.88 11.89 -16.66
C ARG A 11 7.97 11.97 -15.45
N THR A 12 8.43 11.37 -14.35
CA THR A 12 7.75 11.41 -13.04
C THR A 12 8.43 12.44 -12.12
N GLN A 13 7.63 13.07 -11.28
CA GLN A 13 8.09 13.92 -10.17
C GLN A 13 7.35 13.48 -8.92
N TRP A 14 8.04 13.43 -7.80
CA TRP A 14 7.43 13.03 -6.54
C TRP A 14 7.94 13.84 -5.36
N GLY A 15 7.22 13.80 -4.28
CA GLY A 15 7.58 14.30 -2.97
C GLY A 15 6.92 13.43 -1.90
N ALA A 16 7.58 13.31 -0.77
CA ALA A 16 7.04 12.58 0.38
C ALA A 16 7.24 13.39 1.65
N THR A 17 6.33 13.21 2.58
CA THR A 17 6.41 13.80 3.91
C THR A 17 5.73 12.89 4.91
N SER A 18 6.17 12.92 6.15
CA SER A 18 5.54 12.24 7.27
C SER A 18 5.63 13.12 8.51
N ASP A 19 4.62 13.08 9.35
CA ASP A 19 4.54 13.86 10.58
C ASP A 19 3.86 13.02 11.67
N ILE A 20 4.31 13.17 12.92
CA ILE A 20 3.75 12.43 14.06
C ILE A 20 2.29 12.82 14.38
N GLY A 21 1.87 13.99 13.89
CA GLY A 21 0.57 14.57 14.22
C GLY A 21 0.47 15.06 15.69
N PRO A 22 -0.65 15.67 16.05
CA PRO A 22 -0.81 16.32 17.36
C PRO A 22 -1.20 15.38 18.51
N VAL A 23 -1.50 14.10 18.21
CA VAL A 23 -2.11 13.17 19.19
C VAL A 23 -1.16 12.03 19.58
N ARG A 24 -0.36 11.54 18.66
CA ARG A 24 0.52 10.39 18.88
C ARG A 24 1.82 10.80 19.59
N SER A 25 2.47 9.85 20.25
CA SER A 25 3.79 10.04 20.90
C SER A 25 4.94 9.57 20.01
N SER A 26 4.67 8.76 18.99
CA SER A 26 5.61 8.26 17.99
C SER A 26 4.96 8.20 16.62
N ASN A 27 5.74 8.40 15.59
CA ASN A 27 5.33 8.16 14.21
C ASN A 27 5.68 6.73 13.84
N GLN A 28 4.68 5.95 13.44
CA GLN A 28 4.84 4.55 13.03
C GLN A 28 4.64 4.37 11.53
N ASP A 29 4.38 5.46 10.81
CA ASP A 29 4.30 5.45 9.37
C ASP A 29 5.68 5.39 8.74
N SER A 30 5.77 4.66 7.64
CA SER A 30 6.93 4.64 6.76
C SER A 30 6.50 4.89 5.32
N TRP A 31 7.42 5.42 4.51
CA TRP A 31 7.16 5.65 3.10
C TRP A 31 8.37 5.27 2.25
N LEU A 32 8.10 4.89 1.00
CA LEU A 32 9.05 4.63 -0.05
C LEU A 32 8.70 5.49 -1.26
N ALA A 33 9.65 6.29 -1.72
CA ALA A 33 9.49 7.12 -2.92
C ALA A 33 10.71 6.94 -3.82
N GLN A 34 10.71 5.87 -4.57
CA GLN A 34 11.79 5.46 -5.46
C GLN A 34 11.18 4.89 -6.73
N ASP A 35 11.33 5.61 -7.83
CA ASP A 35 10.88 5.14 -9.13
C ASP A 35 11.51 3.77 -9.48
N PRO A 36 10.70 2.80 -9.96
CA PRO A 36 9.30 2.89 -10.35
C PRO A 36 8.29 2.58 -9.22
N LEU A 37 8.71 2.45 -7.97
CA LEU A 37 7.91 2.02 -6.84
C LEU A 37 7.70 3.14 -5.82
N PHE A 38 6.44 3.36 -5.46
CA PHE A 38 6.02 4.30 -4.42
C PHE A 38 5.08 3.58 -3.46
N ALA A 39 5.29 3.74 -2.15
CA ALA A 39 4.44 3.08 -1.16
C ALA A 39 4.42 3.84 0.17
N VAL A 40 3.33 3.64 0.92
CA VAL A 40 3.18 4.03 2.32
C VAL A 40 2.77 2.81 3.12
N ALA A 41 3.19 2.77 4.37
CA ALA A 41 2.89 1.72 5.32
C ALA A 41 2.62 2.36 6.70
N ASP A 42 1.42 2.15 7.24
CA ASP A 42 1.01 2.60 8.58
C ASP A 42 1.21 1.45 9.55
N GLY A 43 2.16 1.63 10.44
CA GLY A 43 2.58 0.63 11.42
C GLY A 43 1.65 0.56 12.61
N MET A 44 1.28 -0.65 13.02
CA MET A 44 0.45 -0.91 14.18
C MET A 44 1.15 -1.89 15.13
N GLY A 45 1.06 -1.58 16.42
CA GLY A 45 1.72 -2.35 17.50
C GLY A 45 2.03 -1.45 18.69
N GLY A 46 2.47 -2.06 19.79
CA GLY A 46 2.89 -1.30 20.96
C GLY A 46 4.25 -0.62 20.78
N ASN A 47 4.39 0.65 21.19
CA ASN A 47 5.65 1.40 21.18
C ASN A 47 6.33 1.48 19.79
N ALA A 48 7.58 0.99 19.65
CA ALA A 48 8.38 1.00 18.43
C ALA A 48 8.10 -0.17 17.47
N GLU A 49 7.19 -1.07 17.81
CA GLU A 49 6.97 -2.29 17.04
C GLU A 49 6.21 -2.02 15.73
N GLY A 50 5.29 -1.04 15.73
CA GLY A 50 4.62 -0.60 14.50
C GLY A 50 5.58 0.05 13.51
N GLU A 51 6.50 0.91 13.97
CA GLU A 51 7.56 1.50 13.14
C GLU A 51 8.45 0.41 12.54
N LEU A 52 8.81 -0.61 13.34
CA LEU A 52 9.59 -1.74 12.85
C LEU A 52 8.83 -2.52 11.77
N ALA A 53 7.53 -2.75 11.95
CA ALA A 53 6.70 -3.45 10.97
C ALA A 53 6.61 -2.69 9.65
N SER A 54 6.28 -1.38 9.69
CA SER A 54 6.16 -0.56 8.48
C SER A 54 7.49 -0.42 7.74
N THR A 55 8.59 -0.21 8.46
CA THR A 55 9.94 -0.13 7.88
C THR A 55 10.35 -1.46 7.25
N THR A 56 10.16 -2.59 7.96
CA THR A 56 10.49 -3.93 7.43
C THR A 56 9.73 -4.22 6.14
N ALA A 57 8.44 -3.92 6.09
CA ALA A 57 7.64 -4.14 4.88
C ALA A 57 8.19 -3.39 3.67
N LEU A 58 8.50 -2.10 3.85
CA LEU A 58 9.01 -1.27 2.76
C LEU A 58 10.45 -1.59 2.36
N GLU A 59 11.31 -1.98 3.30
CA GLU A 59 12.68 -2.42 3.00
C GLU A 59 12.68 -3.70 2.15
N VAL A 60 11.86 -4.70 2.51
CA VAL A 60 11.74 -5.93 1.71
C VAL A 60 11.20 -5.63 0.32
N LEU A 61 10.18 -4.78 0.24
CA LEU A 61 9.58 -4.39 -1.03
C LEU A 61 10.59 -3.63 -1.92
N SER A 62 11.32 -2.66 -1.34
CA SER A 62 12.35 -1.87 -2.02
C SER A 62 13.48 -2.74 -2.54
N ASN A 63 13.95 -3.71 -1.76
CA ASN A 63 15.03 -4.61 -2.16
C ASN A 63 14.60 -5.56 -3.29
N ALA A 64 13.36 -6.07 -3.23
CA ALA A 64 12.83 -6.98 -4.24
C ALA A 64 12.52 -6.28 -5.58
N LEU A 65 12.17 -5.00 -5.54
CA LEU A 65 11.74 -4.18 -6.69
C LEU A 65 12.66 -2.97 -6.89
N SER A 66 13.95 -3.11 -6.53
CA SER A 66 14.92 -2.05 -6.78
C SER A 66 15.13 -1.85 -8.28
N PRO A 67 15.55 -0.66 -8.74
CA PRO A 67 15.87 -0.43 -10.14
C PRO A 67 16.84 -1.46 -10.71
N GLU A 68 17.85 -1.87 -9.93
CA GLU A 68 18.83 -2.88 -10.35
C GLU A 68 18.20 -4.28 -10.47
N ALA A 69 17.24 -4.62 -9.63
CA ALA A 69 16.49 -5.87 -9.73
C ALA A 69 15.53 -5.84 -10.93
N LEU A 70 14.93 -4.70 -11.20
CA LEU A 70 13.99 -4.50 -12.30
C LEU A 70 14.68 -4.30 -13.66
N ASP A 71 15.93 -3.80 -13.71
CA ASP A 71 16.73 -3.76 -14.96
C ASP A 71 17.02 -5.17 -15.52
N ALA A 72 16.98 -6.18 -14.66
CA ALA A 72 17.13 -7.58 -15.06
C ALA A 72 15.80 -8.23 -15.46
N ILE A 73 14.68 -7.63 -15.13
CA ILE A 73 13.33 -8.20 -15.28
C ILE A 73 12.38 -7.03 -15.56
N ASP A 74 11.62 -7.07 -16.64
CA ASP A 74 10.56 -6.09 -16.89
C ASP A 74 9.59 -6.06 -15.70
N PRO A 75 9.32 -4.90 -15.08
CA PRO A 75 8.40 -4.84 -13.94
C PRO A 75 7.04 -5.43 -14.33
N ASN A 76 6.68 -6.53 -13.70
CA ASN A 76 5.43 -7.21 -14.00
C ASN A 76 4.62 -7.50 -12.72
N PRO A 77 3.32 -7.71 -12.82
CA PRO A 77 2.47 -7.96 -11.68
C PRO A 77 2.90 -9.15 -10.81
N ALA A 78 3.53 -10.18 -11.39
CA ALA A 78 3.96 -11.37 -10.64
C ALA A 78 5.12 -11.06 -9.69
N GLU A 79 6.05 -10.19 -10.09
CA GLU A 79 7.16 -9.74 -9.24
C GLU A 79 6.62 -8.95 -8.04
N LEU A 80 5.67 -8.05 -8.27
CA LEU A 80 5.03 -7.30 -7.19
C LEU A 80 4.32 -8.24 -6.20
N VAL A 81 3.58 -9.24 -6.69
CA VAL A 81 2.91 -10.24 -5.83
C VAL A 81 3.93 -11.00 -4.99
N GLY A 82 5.05 -11.40 -5.59
CA GLY A 82 6.15 -12.08 -4.89
C GLY A 82 6.78 -11.20 -3.81
N ALA A 83 7.03 -9.93 -4.12
CA ALA A 83 7.60 -8.95 -3.20
C ALA A 83 6.67 -8.65 -2.01
N ILE A 84 5.36 -8.46 -2.26
CA ILE A 84 4.36 -8.25 -1.21
C ILE A 84 4.28 -9.47 -0.29
N ARG A 85 4.31 -10.68 -0.86
CA ARG A 85 4.33 -11.92 -0.08
C ARG A 85 5.56 -12.00 0.82
N ALA A 86 6.75 -11.71 0.29
CA ALA A 86 7.99 -11.70 1.07
C ALA A 86 7.94 -10.65 2.19
N ALA A 87 7.39 -9.46 1.92
CA ALA A 87 7.17 -8.44 2.93
C ALA A 87 6.21 -8.93 4.05
N ALA A 88 5.11 -9.58 3.67
CA ALA A 88 4.15 -10.14 4.63
C ALA A 88 4.79 -11.22 5.53
N GLU A 89 5.60 -12.12 4.94
CA GLU A 89 6.35 -13.15 5.68
C GLU A 89 7.37 -12.52 6.65
N ALA A 90 8.08 -11.48 6.21
CA ALA A 90 9.06 -10.77 7.03
C ALA A 90 8.38 -10.06 8.22
N VAL A 91 7.31 -9.31 7.99
CA VAL A 91 6.56 -8.66 9.08
C VAL A 91 5.95 -9.69 10.04
N ALA A 92 5.40 -10.78 9.53
CA ALA A 92 4.86 -11.85 10.37
C ALA A 92 5.92 -12.50 11.27
N SER A 93 7.19 -12.49 10.87
CA SER A 93 8.31 -13.03 11.67
C SER A 93 8.73 -12.13 12.84
N LEU A 94 8.24 -10.89 12.92
CA LEU A 94 8.55 -9.95 13.99
C LEU A 94 7.79 -10.24 15.30
N GLY A 95 6.72 -11.03 15.25
CA GLY A 95 5.89 -11.34 16.41
C GLY A 95 5.56 -12.82 16.51
N GLU A 96 4.96 -13.20 17.65
CA GLU A 96 4.43 -14.55 17.82
C GLU A 96 3.11 -14.70 17.04
N LYS A 97 2.93 -15.87 16.41
CA LYS A 97 1.75 -16.18 15.65
C LYS A 97 0.48 -16.11 16.54
N GLU A 98 -0.55 -15.46 16.01
CA GLU A 98 -1.86 -15.28 16.69
C GLU A 98 -1.81 -14.42 17.96
N ASP A 99 -0.69 -13.75 18.25
CA ASP A 99 -0.66 -12.73 19.30
C ASP A 99 -1.35 -11.45 18.80
N PRO A 100 -2.47 -11.01 19.41
CA PRO A 100 -3.15 -9.77 19.01
C PRO A 100 -2.31 -8.51 19.19
N ALA A 101 -1.24 -8.58 19.99
CA ALA A 101 -0.29 -7.50 20.22
C ALA A 101 0.89 -7.52 19.23
N ALA A 102 0.99 -8.55 18.38
CA ALA A 102 2.08 -8.68 17.43
C ALA A 102 2.14 -7.48 16.47
N PRO A 103 3.35 -7.07 16.07
CA PRO A 103 3.53 -6.00 15.10
C PRO A 103 2.81 -6.28 13.78
N GLY A 104 2.26 -5.22 13.20
CA GLY A 104 1.63 -5.27 11.88
C GLY A 104 1.76 -3.95 11.16
N THR A 105 1.37 -3.93 9.89
CA THR A 105 1.35 -2.71 9.10
C THR A 105 0.37 -2.81 7.94
N THR A 106 -0.19 -1.68 7.52
CA THR A 106 -0.82 -1.55 6.21
C THR A 106 0.25 -1.55 5.12
N LEU A 107 -0.16 -1.69 3.88
CA LEU A 107 0.70 -1.49 2.73
C LEU A 107 -0.12 -0.98 1.55
N CYS A 108 0.08 0.26 1.16
CA CYS A 108 -0.57 0.87 0.00
C CYS A 108 0.50 1.48 -0.91
N GLY A 109 0.44 1.21 -2.21
CA GLY A 109 1.45 1.73 -3.12
C GLY A 109 1.08 1.63 -4.59
N THR A 110 2.02 2.06 -5.43
CA THR A 110 1.91 1.96 -6.88
C THR A 110 3.27 1.62 -7.49
N LEU A 111 3.25 0.73 -8.47
CA LEU A 111 4.39 0.38 -9.32
C LEU A 111 4.10 0.86 -10.73
N THR A 112 5.03 1.59 -11.33
CA THR A 112 4.95 1.95 -12.75
C THR A 112 5.33 0.75 -13.61
N ILE A 113 4.44 0.33 -14.50
CA ILE A 113 4.65 -0.80 -15.42
C ILE A 113 4.33 -0.40 -16.85
N ASP A 114 4.83 -1.16 -17.81
CA ASP A 114 4.43 -1.07 -19.22
C ASP A 114 3.61 -2.31 -19.59
N GLN A 115 2.30 -2.11 -19.72
CA GLN A 115 1.39 -3.15 -20.16
C GLN A 115 0.41 -2.52 -21.17
N ASP A 116 0.69 -2.70 -22.46
CA ASP A 116 -0.01 -2.00 -23.53
C ASP A 116 0.04 -0.47 -23.41
N GLY A 117 1.16 0.05 -22.91
CA GLY A 117 1.42 1.44 -22.55
C GLY A 117 1.65 1.64 -21.05
N PRO A 118 2.09 2.84 -20.68
CA PRO A 118 2.43 3.14 -19.29
C PRO A 118 1.21 3.12 -18.36
N GLN A 119 1.35 2.39 -17.26
CA GLN A 119 0.29 2.24 -16.26
C GLN A 119 0.83 2.32 -14.84
N TRP A 120 0.00 2.77 -13.91
CA TRP A 120 0.17 2.54 -12.50
C TRP A 120 -0.53 1.25 -12.08
N LEU A 121 0.23 0.29 -11.56
CA LEU A 121 -0.29 -0.85 -10.85
C LEU A 121 -0.37 -0.51 -9.37
N THR A 122 -1.53 -0.02 -8.95
CA THR A 122 -1.82 0.31 -7.55
C THR A 122 -2.17 -0.97 -6.78
N PHE A 123 -1.63 -1.10 -5.57
CA PHE A 123 -1.88 -2.23 -4.67
C PHE A 123 -2.24 -1.74 -3.27
N ASN A 124 -3.07 -2.52 -2.55
CA ASN A 124 -3.51 -2.17 -1.21
C ASN A 124 -3.73 -3.37 -0.30
N ILE A 125 -3.25 -3.24 0.94
CA ILE A 125 -3.56 -4.08 2.10
C ILE A 125 -3.73 -3.14 3.30
N GLY A 126 -4.94 -3.06 3.87
CA GLY A 126 -5.26 -2.15 4.96
C GLY A 126 -6.19 -1.02 4.55
N ASP A 127 -6.19 0.04 5.31
CA ASP A 127 -7.04 1.24 5.13
C ASP A 127 -6.25 2.50 4.75
N SER A 128 -4.93 2.39 4.54
CA SER A 128 -4.17 3.38 3.79
C SER A 128 -4.69 3.46 2.35
N ARG A 129 -4.61 4.62 1.72
CA ARG A 129 -5.35 4.88 0.48
C ARG A 129 -4.47 5.43 -0.63
N ALA A 130 -4.87 5.09 -1.85
CA ALA A 130 -4.37 5.71 -3.07
C ALA A 130 -5.50 6.48 -3.78
N TYR A 131 -5.19 7.69 -4.21
CA TYR A 131 -6.08 8.55 -4.98
C TYR A 131 -5.46 8.94 -6.30
N LEU A 132 -6.27 8.99 -7.35
CA LEU A 132 -5.91 9.62 -8.62
C LEU A 132 -6.55 11.01 -8.67
N ILE A 133 -5.73 12.02 -8.94
CA ILE A 133 -6.17 13.38 -9.26
C ILE A 133 -5.97 13.56 -10.76
N ALA A 134 -7.06 13.68 -11.49
CA ALA A 134 -7.08 13.83 -12.94
C ALA A 134 -8.26 14.71 -13.35
N ASP A 135 -8.09 15.54 -14.36
CA ASP A 135 -9.15 16.40 -14.94
C ASP A 135 -9.94 17.20 -13.89
N GLY A 136 -9.26 17.69 -12.84
CA GLY A 136 -9.87 18.45 -11.75
C GLY A 136 -10.74 17.64 -10.78
N SER A 137 -10.68 16.32 -10.86
CA SER A 137 -11.42 15.37 -10.02
C SER A 137 -10.46 14.53 -9.17
N ILE A 138 -10.95 14.05 -8.03
CA ILE A 138 -10.25 13.11 -7.16
C ILE A 138 -11.02 11.81 -7.14
N LEU A 139 -10.34 10.70 -7.45
CA LEU A 139 -10.88 9.35 -7.42
C LEU A 139 -10.06 8.49 -6.46
N GLN A 140 -10.70 7.90 -5.46
CA GLN A 140 -10.05 6.86 -4.66
C GLN A 140 -9.90 5.59 -5.49
N LEU A 141 -8.67 5.11 -5.63
CA LEU A 141 -8.35 3.89 -6.40
C LEU A 141 -8.49 2.63 -5.54
N THR A 142 -8.26 2.74 -4.24
CA THR A 142 -8.26 1.63 -3.29
C THR A 142 -9.60 1.49 -2.58
N THR A 143 -9.86 0.28 -2.06
CA THR A 143 -10.96 0.02 -1.13
C THR A 143 -10.35 -0.31 0.22
N ASP A 144 -10.85 0.33 1.28
CA ASP A 144 -10.33 0.11 2.63
C ASP A 144 -10.63 -1.31 3.11
N HIS A 145 -9.64 -1.99 3.64
CA HIS A 145 -9.84 -3.25 4.35
C HIS A 145 -10.15 -2.96 5.83
N SER A 146 -11.35 -2.48 6.07
CA SER A 146 -11.82 -2.10 7.41
C SER A 146 -13.23 -2.62 7.68
N ALA A 147 -13.52 -2.87 8.96
CA ALA A 147 -14.84 -3.32 9.36
C ALA A 147 -15.95 -2.33 8.98
N VAL A 148 -15.63 -1.04 8.95
CA VAL A 148 -16.56 0.02 8.50
C VAL A 148 -16.90 -0.14 7.02
N GLN A 149 -15.91 -0.39 6.19
CA GLN A 149 -16.11 -0.57 4.75
C GLN A 149 -16.92 -1.85 4.47
N GLU A 150 -16.59 -2.95 5.14
CA GLU A 150 -17.32 -4.21 5.01
C GLU A 150 -18.79 -4.05 5.43
N ALA A 151 -19.07 -3.33 6.52
CA ALA A 151 -20.43 -3.04 6.95
C ALA A 151 -21.21 -2.22 5.93
N LYS A 152 -20.58 -1.21 5.31
CA LYS A 152 -21.18 -0.41 4.23
C LYS A 152 -21.51 -1.25 3.01
N GLU A 153 -20.58 -2.09 2.58
CA GLU A 153 -20.78 -3.00 1.44
C GLU A 153 -21.86 -4.04 1.70
N PHE A 154 -21.88 -4.62 2.91
CA PHE A 154 -22.92 -5.55 3.34
C PHE A 154 -24.32 -4.88 3.29
N ALA A 155 -24.47 -3.71 3.89
CA ALA A 155 -25.72 -2.96 3.88
C ALA A 155 -26.16 -2.60 2.45
N LYS A 156 -25.24 -2.15 1.60
CA LYS A 156 -25.52 -1.84 0.20
C LYS A 156 -25.99 -3.06 -0.61
N ARG A 157 -25.37 -4.22 -0.37
CA ARG A 157 -25.69 -5.46 -1.09
C ARG A 157 -27.01 -6.09 -0.63
N THR A 158 -27.31 -6.01 0.67
CA THR A 158 -28.45 -6.71 1.27
C THR A 158 -29.66 -5.83 1.52
N GLY A 159 -29.51 -4.51 1.50
CA GLY A 159 -30.54 -3.56 1.94
C GLY A 159 -30.75 -3.54 3.47
N ALA A 160 -29.84 -4.16 4.23
CA ALA A 160 -29.92 -4.14 5.69
C ALA A 160 -29.62 -2.74 6.25
N GLU A 161 -30.10 -2.46 7.45
CA GLU A 161 -29.75 -1.25 8.18
C GLU A 161 -28.25 -1.19 8.43
N LEU A 162 -27.63 -0.03 8.11
CA LEU A 162 -26.19 0.18 8.32
C LEU A 162 -25.90 0.42 9.80
N VAL A 163 -25.25 -0.54 10.45
CA VAL A 163 -24.69 -0.41 11.80
C VAL A 163 -23.18 -0.28 11.64
N LEU A 164 -22.62 0.89 12.01
CA LEU A 164 -21.18 1.14 11.89
C LEU A 164 -20.43 0.53 13.08
N PRO A 165 -19.43 -0.35 12.82
CA PRO A 165 -18.48 -0.79 13.84
C PRO A 165 -17.50 0.35 14.22
N PRO A 166 -16.63 0.14 15.23
CA PRO A 166 -15.54 1.08 15.52
C PRO A 166 -14.69 1.37 14.26
N SER A 167 -14.30 2.62 14.07
CA SER A 167 -13.62 3.09 12.85
C SER A 167 -12.19 2.60 12.70
N ASN A 168 -11.56 2.17 13.79
CA ASN A 168 -10.16 1.75 13.86
C ASN A 168 -9.95 0.23 13.73
N VAL A 169 -10.91 -0.51 13.19
CA VAL A 169 -10.80 -1.96 13.01
C VAL A 169 -10.42 -2.28 11.59
N ILE A 170 -9.14 -2.62 11.39
CA ILE A 170 -8.59 -3.08 10.11
C ILE A 170 -8.85 -4.60 9.98
N THR A 171 -9.26 -5.05 8.80
CA THR A 171 -9.59 -6.46 8.54
C THR A 171 -8.54 -7.21 7.74
N ARG A 172 -7.58 -6.48 7.12
CA ARG A 172 -6.39 -7.04 6.48
C ARG A 172 -5.17 -6.17 6.77
N ALA A 173 -4.08 -6.80 7.17
CA ALA A 173 -2.78 -6.17 7.41
C ALA A 173 -1.66 -7.18 7.17
N LEU A 174 -0.43 -6.71 7.04
CA LEU A 174 0.75 -7.53 7.18
C LEU A 174 1.04 -7.73 8.67
N GLY A 175 1.33 -8.96 9.13
CA GLY A 175 1.72 -9.20 10.51
C GLY A 175 1.28 -10.55 11.07
N ALA A 176 1.83 -10.92 12.22
CA ALA A 176 1.64 -12.22 12.84
C ALA A 176 0.22 -12.43 13.45
N ALA A 177 -0.49 -11.34 13.75
CA ALA A 177 -1.88 -11.40 14.23
C ALA A 177 -2.87 -11.85 13.15
N MET A 178 -2.47 -11.82 11.86
CA MET A 178 -3.31 -12.29 10.77
C MET A 178 -3.26 -13.81 10.64
N PRO A 179 -4.40 -14.48 10.50
CA PRO A 179 -4.46 -15.96 10.43
C PRO A 179 -3.81 -16.52 9.16
N GLU A 180 -3.83 -15.76 8.09
CA GLU A 180 -3.29 -16.12 6.77
C GLU A 180 -2.51 -14.94 6.19
N LEU A 181 -1.61 -15.22 5.22
CA LEU A 181 -0.94 -14.16 4.47
C LEU A 181 -1.98 -13.35 3.70
N PRO A 182 -2.04 -12.04 3.89
CA PRO A 182 -3.07 -11.22 3.28
C PRO A 182 -2.89 -11.14 1.77
N GLN A 183 -3.99 -11.16 1.03
CA GLN A 183 -4.00 -10.87 -0.39
C GLN A 183 -4.18 -9.36 -0.59
N ALA A 184 -3.34 -8.76 -1.43
CA ALA A 184 -3.50 -7.39 -1.85
C ALA A 184 -4.61 -7.26 -2.91
N ASP A 185 -5.31 -6.15 -2.87
CA ASP A 185 -6.15 -5.71 -3.97
C ASP A 185 -5.30 -4.94 -4.98
N TYR A 186 -5.62 -5.05 -6.27
CA TYR A 186 -4.86 -4.43 -7.37
C TYR A 186 -5.77 -3.63 -8.29
N VAL A 187 -5.30 -2.45 -8.71
CA VAL A 187 -5.97 -1.60 -9.70
C VAL A 187 -4.96 -1.15 -10.74
N LEU A 188 -5.25 -1.40 -12.02
CA LEU A 188 -4.48 -0.87 -13.14
C LEU A 188 -5.10 0.46 -13.60
N THR A 189 -4.27 1.49 -13.73
CA THR A 189 -4.70 2.82 -14.16
C THR A 189 -3.75 3.33 -15.24
N PRO A 190 -4.24 3.63 -16.45
CA PRO A 190 -3.41 4.24 -17.49
C PRO A 190 -2.82 5.57 -17.03
N MET A 191 -1.53 5.78 -17.29
CA MET A 191 -0.86 7.05 -16.99
C MET A 191 -1.15 8.09 -18.08
N ARG A 192 -1.49 9.31 -17.67
CA ARG A 192 -1.68 10.45 -18.56
C ARG A 192 -0.87 11.64 -18.08
N GLU A 193 -0.49 12.50 -19.00
CA GLU A 193 0.20 13.74 -18.66
C GLU A 193 -0.69 14.63 -17.77
N GLY A 194 -0.12 15.09 -16.66
CA GLY A 194 -0.81 15.93 -15.69
C GLY A 194 -1.56 15.18 -14.58
N ASP A 195 -1.67 13.85 -14.67
CA ASP A 195 -2.24 13.04 -13.59
C ASP A 195 -1.31 13.01 -12.36
N VAL A 196 -1.91 12.98 -11.17
CA VAL A 196 -1.19 12.84 -9.90
C VAL A 196 -1.76 11.68 -9.11
N VAL A 197 -0.90 10.77 -8.66
CA VAL A 197 -1.26 9.75 -7.67
C VAL A 197 -0.82 10.22 -6.28
N VAL A 198 -1.74 10.17 -5.32
CA VAL A 198 -1.49 10.48 -3.91
C VAL A 198 -1.66 9.21 -3.10
N LEU A 199 -0.64 8.84 -2.32
CA LEU A 199 -0.67 7.76 -1.35
C LEU A 199 -0.67 8.37 0.05
N CYS A 200 -1.54 7.91 0.94
CA CYS A 200 -1.59 8.40 2.32
C CYS A 200 -2.02 7.31 3.30
N SER A 201 -1.53 7.40 4.53
CA SER A 201 -2.14 6.78 5.72
C SER A 201 -3.40 7.54 6.16
N ASP A 202 -4.09 7.06 7.17
CA ASP A 202 -5.29 7.70 7.75
C ASP A 202 -4.97 8.89 8.71
#